data_62fd4c9b96ff1914516e40b17f2bd830
#
_entry.id   62fd4c9b96ff1914516e40b17f2bd830
#
_cell.length_a   1.000
_cell.length_b   1.000
_cell.length_c   1.000
_cell.angle_alpha   90.00
_cell.angle_beta   90.00
_cell.angle_gamma   90.00
#
_symmetry.space_group_name_H-M   'P 1'
#
loop_
_entity.id
_entity.type
_entity.pdbx_description
1 polymer ?
#
loop_
_entity_poly.entity_id
_entity_poly.type
_entity_poly.pdbx_seq_one_letter_code
_entity_poly.pdbx_strand_id
1 'polypeptide(L)'
;MPKILYPSQQFALQQKIARKSIREFQPKIKEALQADFDKAAQMVEALGVEQAANNRAGFFTGDKINNILRTLYESTGGYTAMRYQQMFETNKKAEEIDLDPLNILDEWLVFMLSYWIGISGLKMQGIENTTENEIARILANVIKFGRENGLSQNEVNKLAIQTLREGKINNARSLLIARTESHQALSTGAIGAVRLAGVPVLKQWIAAEYPAKSGKPRLWHRDLDRQTNPDNKGVRIPVNQPFLVNTPDYGLIEMQYAHDAAGLAVNNCNCRCCTVYIA
;
A
#
# COMPACT_ATOMS: atom_id res chain seq x y z
N MET A 1 8.24 27.80 20.50
CA MET A 1 8.85 26.66 19.81
C MET A 1 7.74 25.72 19.37
N PRO A 2 7.73 25.21 18.14
CA PRO A 2 6.73 24.27 17.71
C PRO A 2 6.76 23.02 18.62
N LYS A 3 5.60 22.58 19.09
CA LYS A 3 5.48 21.38 19.92
C LYS A 3 5.44 20.16 19.01
N ILE A 4 6.61 19.73 18.54
CA ILE A 4 6.74 18.51 17.75
C ILE A 4 6.34 17.33 18.62
N LEU A 5 5.46 16.48 18.09
CA LEU A 5 5.05 15.26 18.77
C LEU A 5 6.26 14.36 19.04
N TYR A 6 6.31 13.72 20.19
CA TYR A 6 7.30 12.66 20.47
C TYR A 6 7.23 11.56 19.42
N PRO A 7 8.31 10.83 19.15
CA PRO A 7 8.33 9.73 18.18
C PRO A 7 7.19 8.74 18.34
N SER A 8 6.87 8.34 19.58
CA SER A 8 5.75 7.44 19.89
C SER A 8 4.38 8.03 19.52
N GLN A 9 4.20 9.35 19.69
CA GLN A 9 2.96 10.05 19.34
C GLN A 9 2.82 10.17 17.81
N GLN A 10 3.91 10.47 17.09
CA GLN A 10 3.91 10.49 15.63
C GLN A 10 3.60 9.09 15.07
N PHE A 11 4.21 8.04 15.63
CA PHE A 11 3.92 6.66 15.27
C PHE A 11 2.43 6.33 15.49
N ALA A 12 1.88 6.66 16.66
CA ALA A 12 0.47 6.42 16.97
C ALA A 12 -0.47 7.17 16.01
N LEU A 13 -0.14 8.43 15.68
CA LEU A 13 -0.90 9.21 14.70
C LEU A 13 -0.87 8.56 13.32
N GLN A 14 0.31 8.19 12.83
CA GLN A 14 0.46 7.52 11.53
C GLN A 14 -0.34 6.20 11.49
N GLN A 15 -0.29 5.38 12.55
CA GLN A 15 -1.08 4.15 12.64
C GLN A 15 -2.60 4.43 12.67
N LYS A 16 -3.03 5.53 13.28
CA LYS A 16 -4.44 5.94 13.32
C LYS A 16 -4.92 6.36 11.93
N ILE A 17 -4.14 7.17 11.21
CA ILE A 17 -4.45 7.59 9.83
C ILE A 17 -4.51 6.37 8.91
N ALA A 18 -3.48 5.51 8.94
CA ALA A 18 -3.43 4.31 8.12
C ALA A 18 -4.64 3.40 8.36
N ARG A 19 -5.04 3.17 9.62
CA ARG A 19 -6.23 2.35 9.94
C ARG A 19 -7.52 2.96 9.38
N LYS A 20 -7.68 4.29 9.44
CA LYS A 20 -8.85 4.95 8.85
C LYS A 20 -8.84 4.79 7.33
N SER A 21 -7.72 5.08 6.67
CA SER A 21 -7.56 4.92 5.23
C SER A 21 -7.84 3.46 4.77
N ILE A 22 -7.23 2.48 5.42
CA ILE A 22 -7.45 1.06 5.10
C ILE A 22 -8.94 0.71 5.20
N ARG A 23 -9.62 1.14 6.27
CA ARG A 23 -11.05 0.87 6.48
C ARG A 23 -11.91 1.48 5.38
N GLU A 24 -11.54 2.65 4.90
CA GLU A 24 -12.26 3.36 3.85
C GLU A 24 -12.01 2.77 2.46
N PHE A 25 -10.77 2.47 2.12
CA PHE A 25 -10.39 2.10 0.76
C PHE A 25 -10.38 0.60 0.47
N GLN A 26 -10.20 -0.27 1.49
CA GLN A 26 -10.23 -1.72 1.28
C GLN A 26 -11.52 -2.22 0.60
N PRO A 27 -12.74 -1.80 1.01
CA PRO A 27 -13.97 -2.24 0.34
C PRO A 27 -14.03 -1.81 -1.13
N LYS A 28 -13.61 -0.58 -1.43
CA LYS A 28 -13.57 -0.03 -2.79
C LYS A 28 -12.58 -0.81 -3.68
N ILE A 29 -11.38 -1.10 -3.16
CA ILE A 29 -10.36 -1.92 -3.84
C ILE A 29 -10.88 -3.34 -4.06
N LYS A 30 -11.56 -3.94 -3.06
CA LYS A 30 -12.16 -5.26 -3.18
C LYS A 30 -13.19 -5.31 -4.32
N GLU A 31 -14.05 -4.31 -4.38
CA GLU A 31 -15.06 -4.20 -5.45
C GLU A 31 -14.43 -4.05 -6.84
N ALA A 32 -13.35 -3.24 -6.94
CA ALA A 32 -12.63 -3.09 -8.20
C ALA A 32 -11.96 -4.40 -8.65
N LEU A 33 -11.30 -5.11 -7.74
CA LEU A 33 -10.72 -6.42 -8.03
C LEU A 33 -11.80 -7.45 -8.40
N GLN A 34 -12.96 -7.44 -7.75
CA GLN A 34 -14.06 -8.35 -8.07
C GLN A 34 -14.57 -8.13 -9.50
N ALA A 35 -14.62 -6.89 -9.97
CA ALA A 35 -15.02 -6.59 -11.34
C ALA A 35 -14.10 -7.25 -12.38
N ASP A 36 -12.79 -7.35 -12.12
CA ASP A 36 -11.85 -8.04 -13.01
C ASP A 36 -12.10 -9.56 -13.00
N PHE A 37 -12.41 -10.15 -11.85
CA PHE A 37 -12.78 -11.56 -11.73
C PHE A 37 -14.13 -11.88 -12.40
N ASP A 38 -15.10 -10.97 -12.28
CA ASP A 38 -16.40 -11.10 -12.96
C ASP A 38 -16.25 -11.02 -14.49
N LYS A 39 -15.34 -10.16 -14.97
CA LYS A 39 -14.99 -10.10 -16.39
C LYS A 39 -14.35 -11.40 -16.87
N ALA A 40 -13.44 -11.98 -16.09
CA ALA A 40 -12.87 -13.29 -16.40
C ALA A 40 -13.96 -14.38 -16.44
N ALA A 41 -14.92 -14.37 -15.52
CA ALA A 41 -16.06 -15.28 -15.54
C ALA A 41 -16.91 -15.12 -16.82
N GLN A 42 -17.18 -13.88 -17.24
CA GLN A 42 -17.87 -13.61 -18.51
C GLN A 42 -17.09 -14.14 -19.73
N MET A 43 -15.76 -14.03 -19.72
CA MET A 43 -14.93 -14.62 -20.78
C MET A 43 -15.01 -16.15 -20.79
N VAL A 44 -15.08 -16.82 -19.63
CA VAL A 44 -15.32 -18.28 -19.55
C VAL A 44 -16.70 -18.64 -20.09
N GLU A 45 -17.73 -17.84 -19.81
CA GLU A 45 -19.08 -18.03 -20.36
C GLU A 45 -19.09 -17.93 -21.91
N ALA A 46 -18.35 -16.97 -22.46
CA ALA A 46 -18.35 -16.72 -23.91
C ALA A 46 -17.43 -17.67 -24.70
N LEU A 47 -16.27 -18.04 -24.15
CA LEU A 47 -15.19 -18.73 -24.88
C LEU A 47 -14.92 -20.14 -24.37
N GLY A 48 -15.38 -20.49 -23.17
CA GLY A 48 -14.97 -21.66 -22.43
C GLY A 48 -13.66 -21.44 -21.66
N VAL A 49 -13.44 -22.28 -20.62
CA VAL A 49 -12.36 -22.10 -19.65
C VAL A 49 -10.95 -22.17 -20.26
N GLU A 50 -10.73 -23.05 -21.26
CA GLU A 50 -9.40 -23.22 -21.87
C GLU A 50 -9.02 -22.01 -22.72
N GLN A 51 -9.96 -21.50 -23.53
CA GLN A 51 -9.72 -20.30 -24.34
C GLN A 51 -9.58 -19.05 -23.45
N ALA A 52 -10.41 -18.91 -22.43
CA ALA A 52 -10.28 -17.82 -21.46
C ALA A 52 -8.91 -17.85 -20.75
N ALA A 53 -8.43 -19.04 -20.31
CA ALA A 53 -7.13 -19.20 -19.69
C ALA A 53 -5.95 -18.77 -20.59
N ASN A 54 -6.09 -18.90 -21.91
CA ASN A 54 -5.08 -18.49 -22.88
C ASN A 54 -5.14 -17.00 -23.22
N ASN A 55 -6.23 -16.32 -22.90
CA ASN A 55 -6.49 -14.92 -23.29
C ASN A 55 -6.33 -13.95 -22.10
N ARG A 56 -5.17 -14.00 -21.43
CA ARG A 56 -4.90 -13.34 -20.14
C ARG A 56 -5.03 -11.81 -20.17
N ALA A 57 -4.55 -11.17 -21.22
CA ALA A 57 -4.51 -9.71 -21.37
C ALA A 57 -5.90 -9.02 -21.39
N GLY A 58 -6.98 -9.75 -21.27
CA GLY A 58 -8.34 -9.20 -21.26
C GLY A 58 -8.96 -9.10 -19.85
N PHE A 59 -8.35 -9.67 -18.82
CA PHE A 59 -8.99 -9.77 -17.52
C PHE A 59 -8.94 -8.48 -16.70
N PHE A 60 -7.86 -7.72 -16.79
CA PHE A 60 -7.64 -6.52 -16.02
C PHE A 60 -8.09 -5.27 -16.78
N THR A 61 -8.87 -4.40 -16.15
CA THR A 61 -9.29 -3.12 -16.74
C THR A 61 -8.53 -1.93 -16.20
N GLY A 62 -8.04 -2.01 -14.98
CA GLY A 62 -7.14 -1.03 -14.34
C GLY A 62 -7.76 0.30 -13.94
N ASP A 63 -8.66 0.87 -14.72
CA ASP A 63 -9.15 2.24 -14.54
C ASP A 63 -9.82 2.47 -13.19
N LYS A 64 -10.69 1.54 -12.76
CA LYS A 64 -11.40 1.67 -11.49
C LYS A 64 -10.45 1.65 -10.29
N ILE A 65 -9.49 0.72 -10.28
CA ILE A 65 -8.53 0.62 -9.18
C ILE A 65 -7.54 1.78 -9.20
N ASN A 66 -7.12 2.24 -10.39
CA ASN A 66 -6.26 3.41 -10.54
C ASN A 66 -6.91 4.67 -9.93
N ASN A 67 -8.18 4.93 -10.23
CA ASN A 67 -8.93 6.05 -9.67
C ASN A 67 -9.09 5.95 -8.14
N ILE A 68 -9.35 4.75 -7.62
CA ILE A 68 -9.45 4.52 -6.18
C ILE A 68 -8.10 4.81 -5.49
N LEU A 69 -7.00 4.32 -6.05
CA LEU A 69 -5.67 4.54 -5.48
C LEU A 69 -5.25 6.00 -5.60
N ARG A 70 -5.53 6.68 -6.71
CA ARG A 70 -5.33 8.11 -6.84
C ARG A 70 -6.02 8.87 -5.70
N THR A 71 -7.30 8.63 -5.47
CA THR A 71 -8.06 9.25 -4.38
C THR A 71 -7.48 8.92 -3.01
N LEU A 72 -7.00 7.69 -2.81
CA LEU A 72 -6.33 7.29 -1.57
C LEU A 72 -5.07 8.13 -1.34
N TYR A 73 -4.25 8.34 -2.38
CA TYR A 73 -3.03 9.15 -2.26
C TYR A 73 -3.35 10.62 -2.00
N GLU A 74 -4.29 11.21 -2.73
CA GLU A 74 -4.74 12.58 -2.53
C GLU A 74 -5.27 12.80 -1.11
N SER A 75 -6.17 11.95 -0.63
CA SER A 75 -6.81 12.11 0.67
C SER A 75 -5.88 11.74 1.83
N THR A 76 -5.27 10.56 1.82
CA THR A 76 -4.44 10.08 2.95
C THR A 76 -3.12 10.82 3.01
N GLY A 77 -2.45 10.97 1.87
CA GLY A 77 -1.17 11.68 1.78
C GLY A 77 -1.33 13.17 2.01
N GLY A 78 -2.32 13.80 1.38
CA GLY A 78 -2.61 15.22 1.54
C GLY A 78 -2.97 15.58 2.99
N TYR A 79 -3.87 14.81 3.61
CA TYR A 79 -4.18 14.98 5.04
C TYR A 79 -2.94 14.84 5.93
N THR A 80 -2.10 13.84 5.66
CA THR A 80 -0.88 13.63 6.45
C THR A 80 0.10 14.79 6.26
N ALA A 81 0.27 15.28 5.03
CA ALA A 81 1.12 16.42 4.74
C ALA A 81 0.65 17.68 5.50
N MET A 82 -0.64 17.99 5.44
CA MET A 82 -1.25 19.09 6.18
C MET A 82 -1.01 18.94 7.70
N ARG A 83 -1.17 17.74 8.27
CA ARG A 83 -0.94 17.50 9.70
C ARG A 83 0.53 17.68 10.09
N TYR A 84 1.46 17.22 9.26
CA TYR A 84 2.90 17.41 9.51
C TYR A 84 3.31 18.87 9.34
N GLN A 85 2.80 19.58 8.35
CA GLN A 85 3.00 21.02 8.21
C GLN A 85 2.56 21.75 9.48
N GLN A 86 1.37 21.47 9.97
CA GLN A 86 0.86 22.07 11.23
C GLN A 86 1.74 21.77 12.45
N MET A 87 2.33 20.58 12.54
CA MET A 87 3.26 20.24 13.63
C MET A 87 4.53 21.08 13.62
N PHE A 88 5.04 21.43 12.43
CA PHE A 88 6.25 22.23 12.29
C PHE A 88 5.99 23.73 12.35
N GLU A 89 4.82 24.20 11.96
CA GLU A 89 4.45 25.61 11.93
C GLU A 89 3.79 26.09 13.23
N THR A 90 2.96 25.27 13.87
CA THR A 90 2.15 25.70 15.03
C THR A 90 1.87 24.59 16.03
N ASN A 91 1.61 25.00 17.29
CA ASN A 91 1.22 24.16 18.43
C ASN A 91 -0.25 23.68 18.41
N LYS A 92 -0.91 23.58 17.28
CA LYS A 92 -2.34 23.20 17.24
C LYS A 92 -2.56 21.74 17.62
N LYS A 93 -3.57 21.49 18.47
CA LYS A 93 -4.01 20.12 18.82
C LYS A 93 -4.49 19.38 17.58
N ALA A 94 -4.26 18.07 17.59
CA ALA A 94 -4.80 17.19 16.56
C ALA A 94 -6.32 17.16 16.64
N GLU A 95 -6.98 17.68 15.63
CA GLU A 95 -8.42 17.55 15.41
C GLU A 95 -8.76 16.15 14.89
N GLU A 96 -10.05 15.88 14.71
CA GLU A 96 -10.52 14.62 14.13
C GLU A 96 -9.86 14.34 12.78
N ILE A 97 -9.59 13.05 12.50
CA ILE A 97 -9.01 12.67 11.20
C ILE A 97 -10.10 12.77 10.14
N ASP A 98 -9.95 13.72 9.25
CA ASP A 98 -10.80 13.88 8.08
C ASP A 98 -9.97 13.60 6.81
N LEU A 99 -10.40 12.61 6.03
CA LEU A 99 -9.77 12.26 4.75
C LEU A 99 -10.59 12.76 3.55
N ASP A 100 -11.55 13.65 3.79
CA ASP A 100 -12.27 14.28 2.69
C ASP A 100 -11.32 15.23 1.92
N PRO A 101 -11.08 15.00 0.63
CA PRO A 101 -10.24 15.89 -0.19
C PRO A 101 -10.66 17.35 -0.14
N LEU A 102 -11.94 17.65 0.05
CA LEU A 102 -12.46 19.03 0.14
C LEU A 102 -11.90 19.81 1.35
N ASN A 103 -11.43 19.08 2.38
CA ASN A 103 -10.86 19.68 3.59
C ASN A 103 -9.33 19.66 3.60
N ILE A 104 -8.69 19.31 2.49
CA ILE A 104 -7.24 19.26 2.32
C ILE A 104 -6.82 20.47 1.48
N LEU A 105 -5.75 21.15 1.87
CA LEU A 105 -5.20 22.27 1.12
C LEU A 105 -4.82 21.86 -0.30
N ASP A 106 -5.18 22.66 -1.29
CA ASP A 106 -4.96 22.39 -2.72
C ASP A 106 -3.50 22.06 -3.05
N GLU A 107 -2.55 22.74 -2.39
CA GLU A 107 -1.12 22.48 -2.58
C GLU A 107 -0.73 21.03 -2.27
N TRP A 108 -1.33 20.44 -1.23
CA TRP A 108 -1.08 19.05 -0.85
C TRP A 108 -1.79 18.07 -1.76
N LEU A 109 -2.96 18.41 -2.28
CA LEU A 109 -3.64 17.62 -3.30
C LEU A 109 -2.81 17.58 -4.59
N VAL A 110 -2.31 18.71 -5.05
CA VAL A 110 -1.44 18.81 -6.23
C VAL A 110 -0.13 18.05 -6.02
N PHE A 111 0.50 18.18 -4.85
CA PHE A 111 1.71 17.43 -4.51
C PHE A 111 1.49 15.93 -4.58
N MET A 112 0.43 15.42 -3.95
CA MET A 112 0.12 13.99 -3.91
C MET A 112 -0.31 13.46 -5.28
N LEU A 113 -1.04 14.25 -6.07
CA LEU A 113 -1.38 13.91 -7.44
C LEU A 113 -0.13 13.78 -8.32
N SER A 114 0.78 14.75 -8.23
CA SER A 114 2.05 14.71 -8.97
C SER A 114 2.88 13.47 -8.60
N TYR A 115 2.95 13.14 -7.32
CA TYR A 115 3.60 11.92 -6.86
C TYR A 115 2.92 10.66 -7.44
N TRP A 116 1.57 10.58 -7.37
CA TRP A 116 0.82 9.46 -7.92
C TRP A 116 1.07 9.26 -9.41
N ILE A 117 1.04 10.32 -10.20
CA ILE A 117 1.33 10.27 -11.64
C ILE A 117 2.72 9.67 -11.88
N GLY A 118 3.71 10.04 -11.09
CA GLY A 118 5.09 9.55 -11.21
C GLY A 118 5.25 8.05 -10.93
N ILE A 119 4.40 7.46 -10.08
CA ILE A 119 4.53 6.05 -9.66
C ILE A 119 3.42 5.13 -10.18
N SER A 120 2.31 5.69 -10.65
CA SER A 120 1.08 4.93 -10.97
C SER A 120 1.32 3.83 -12.00
N GLY A 121 2.10 4.09 -13.05
CA GLY A 121 2.39 3.11 -14.09
C GLY A 121 2.97 1.81 -13.54
N LEU A 122 4.04 1.91 -12.72
CA LEU A 122 4.67 0.74 -12.10
C LEU A 122 3.75 0.03 -11.09
N LYS A 123 2.97 0.81 -10.34
CA LYS A 123 2.00 0.27 -9.37
C LYS A 123 0.89 -0.50 -10.05
N MET A 124 0.30 0.10 -11.09
CA MET A 124 -0.79 -0.52 -11.85
C MET A 124 -0.30 -1.79 -12.55
N GLN A 125 0.87 -1.78 -13.17
CA GLN A 125 1.48 -2.97 -13.78
C GLN A 125 1.68 -4.09 -12.75
N GLY A 126 2.13 -3.78 -11.54
CA GLY A 126 2.29 -4.77 -10.46
C GLY A 126 0.95 -5.38 -10.01
N ILE A 127 -0.12 -4.57 -9.93
CA ILE A 127 -1.47 -5.04 -9.58
C ILE A 127 -2.05 -5.87 -10.73
N GLU A 128 -1.93 -5.43 -11.98
CA GLU A 128 -2.31 -6.13 -13.18
C GLU A 128 -1.69 -7.52 -13.25
N ASN A 129 -0.37 -7.59 -13.29
CA ASN A 129 0.37 -8.86 -13.39
C ASN A 129 -0.05 -9.86 -12.29
N THR A 130 -0.22 -9.38 -11.06
CA THR A 130 -0.64 -10.25 -9.95
C THR A 130 -2.11 -10.64 -10.06
N THR A 131 -3.00 -9.82 -10.62
CA THR A 131 -4.42 -10.15 -10.83
C THR A 131 -4.58 -11.20 -11.93
N GLU A 132 -3.94 -10.97 -13.07
CA GLU A 132 -3.97 -11.90 -14.20
C GLU A 132 -3.39 -13.26 -13.83
N ASN A 133 -2.25 -13.29 -13.14
CA ASN A 133 -1.64 -14.54 -12.66
C ASN A 133 -2.55 -15.30 -11.69
N GLU A 134 -3.26 -14.61 -10.81
CA GLU A 134 -4.17 -15.25 -9.87
C GLU A 134 -5.39 -15.83 -10.59
N ILE A 135 -5.99 -15.11 -11.52
CA ILE A 135 -7.08 -15.61 -12.35
C ILE A 135 -6.62 -16.81 -13.16
N ALA A 136 -5.47 -16.72 -13.82
CA ALA A 136 -4.92 -17.83 -14.59
C ALA A 136 -4.66 -19.07 -13.73
N ARG A 137 -4.15 -18.89 -12.49
CA ARG A 137 -3.95 -19.98 -11.53
C ARG A 137 -5.27 -20.65 -11.13
N ILE A 138 -6.32 -19.87 -10.91
CA ILE A 138 -7.66 -20.41 -10.61
C ILE A 138 -8.15 -21.26 -11.77
N LEU A 139 -8.10 -20.72 -12.99
CA LEU A 139 -8.58 -21.44 -14.17
C LEU A 139 -7.78 -22.74 -14.41
N ALA A 140 -6.45 -22.69 -14.29
CA ALA A 140 -5.61 -23.86 -14.41
C ALA A 140 -5.94 -24.94 -13.36
N ASN A 141 -6.18 -24.55 -12.11
CA ASN A 141 -6.56 -25.47 -11.04
C ASN A 141 -7.93 -26.11 -11.31
N VAL A 142 -8.90 -25.36 -11.81
CA VAL A 142 -10.24 -25.87 -12.16
C VAL A 142 -10.16 -26.84 -13.34
N ILE A 143 -9.38 -26.53 -14.37
CA ILE A 143 -9.15 -27.42 -15.51
C ILE A 143 -8.52 -28.73 -15.04
N LYS A 144 -7.46 -28.65 -14.20
CA LYS A 144 -6.79 -29.81 -13.64
C LYS A 144 -7.77 -30.68 -12.83
N PHE A 145 -8.52 -30.05 -11.92
CA PHE A 145 -9.52 -30.75 -11.09
C PHE A 145 -10.59 -31.43 -11.97
N GLY A 146 -11.08 -30.78 -13.01
CA GLY A 146 -12.05 -31.33 -13.93
C GLY A 146 -11.52 -32.57 -14.65
N ARG A 147 -10.27 -32.55 -15.14
CA ARG A 147 -9.61 -33.69 -15.76
C ARG A 147 -9.44 -34.90 -14.80
N GLU A 148 -8.98 -34.61 -13.58
CA GLU A 148 -8.77 -35.64 -12.57
C GLU A 148 -10.06 -36.31 -12.09
N ASN A 149 -11.20 -35.61 -12.18
CA ASN A 149 -12.51 -36.10 -11.72
C ASN A 149 -13.46 -36.48 -12.85
N GLY A 150 -13.00 -36.46 -14.11
CA GLY A 150 -13.81 -36.85 -15.29
C GLY A 150 -14.99 -35.94 -15.56
N LEU A 151 -14.90 -34.67 -15.19
CA LEU A 151 -15.96 -33.67 -15.41
C LEU A 151 -16.08 -33.34 -16.89
N SER A 152 -17.31 -33.17 -17.36
CA SER A 152 -17.58 -32.64 -18.70
C SER A 152 -17.10 -31.18 -18.83
N GLN A 153 -16.84 -30.71 -20.05
CA GLN A 153 -16.44 -29.33 -20.31
C GLN A 153 -17.44 -28.31 -19.72
N ASN A 154 -18.74 -28.61 -19.78
CA ASN A 154 -19.76 -27.74 -19.21
C ASN A 154 -19.68 -27.63 -17.67
N GLU A 155 -19.37 -28.73 -17.00
CA GLU A 155 -19.18 -28.76 -15.54
C GLU A 155 -17.92 -27.98 -15.14
N VAL A 156 -16.84 -28.13 -15.91
CA VAL A 156 -15.60 -27.38 -15.69
C VAL A 156 -15.83 -25.88 -15.88
N ASN A 157 -16.54 -25.47 -16.94
CA ASN A 157 -16.89 -24.07 -17.16
C ASN A 157 -17.74 -23.50 -16.01
N LYS A 158 -18.78 -24.22 -15.56
CA LYS A 158 -19.62 -23.80 -14.41
C LYS A 158 -18.80 -23.66 -13.15
N LEU A 159 -17.91 -24.60 -12.85
CA LEU A 159 -17.03 -24.56 -11.68
C LEU A 159 -16.08 -23.36 -11.75
N ALA A 160 -15.51 -23.07 -12.91
CA ALA A 160 -14.63 -21.91 -13.12
C ALA A 160 -15.38 -20.60 -12.84
N ILE A 161 -16.56 -20.41 -13.43
CA ILE A 161 -17.41 -19.23 -13.24
C ILE A 161 -17.76 -19.07 -11.76
N GLN A 162 -18.22 -20.12 -11.10
CA GLN A 162 -18.55 -20.10 -9.68
C GLN A 162 -17.34 -19.71 -8.83
N THR A 163 -16.17 -20.31 -9.06
CA THR A 163 -14.93 -20.05 -8.30
C THR A 163 -14.48 -18.59 -8.44
N LEU A 164 -14.55 -18.04 -9.66
CA LEU A 164 -14.22 -16.63 -9.91
C LEU A 164 -15.19 -15.68 -9.21
N ARG A 165 -16.50 -15.95 -9.23
CA ARG A 165 -17.53 -15.10 -8.62
C ARG A 165 -17.60 -15.19 -7.09
N GLU A 166 -17.15 -16.29 -6.48
CA GLU A 166 -17.16 -16.44 -5.01
C GLU A 166 -16.29 -15.42 -4.27
N GLY A 167 -15.31 -14.79 -4.93
CA GLY A 167 -14.57 -13.65 -4.43
C GLY A 167 -13.76 -13.84 -3.14
N LYS A 168 -13.60 -15.08 -2.65
CA LYS A 168 -12.91 -15.39 -1.38
C LYS A 168 -11.46 -14.88 -1.34
N ILE A 169 -10.79 -14.86 -2.49
CA ILE A 169 -9.38 -14.47 -2.62
C ILE A 169 -9.23 -12.95 -2.51
N ASN A 170 -10.24 -12.18 -2.90
CA ASN A 170 -10.18 -10.72 -2.98
C ASN A 170 -10.11 -10.02 -1.62
N ASN A 171 -10.55 -10.65 -0.52
CA ASN A 171 -10.47 -10.05 0.82
C ASN A 171 -9.04 -9.85 1.31
N ALA A 172 -8.22 -10.90 1.26
CA ALA A 172 -6.82 -10.82 1.70
C ALA A 172 -6.01 -9.88 0.80
N ARG A 173 -6.26 -9.94 -0.52
CA ARG A 173 -5.57 -9.15 -1.51
C ARG A 173 -5.93 -7.66 -1.41
N SER A 174 -7.22 -7.32 -1.33
CA SER A 174 -7.65 -5.92 -1.15
C SER A 174 -7.11 -5.31 0.14
N LEU A 175 -7.05 -6.09 1.22
CA LEU A 175 -6.43 -5.65 2.47
C LEU A 175 -4.92 -5.41 2.31
N LEU A 176 -4.22 -6.29 1.58
CA LEU A 176 -2.79 -6.13 1.31
C LEU A 176 -2.52 -4.85 0.52
N ILE A 177 -3.26 -4.61 -0.57
CA ILE A 177 -3.14 -3.40 -1.39
C ILE A 177 -3.48 -2.17 -0.56
N ALA A 178 -4.64 -2.14 0.09
CA ALA A 178 -5.07 -1.00 0.90
C ALA A 178 -4.04 -0.64 1.97
N ARG A 179 -3.48 -1.64 2.65
CA ARG A 179 -2.45 -1.44 3.67
C ARG A 179 -1.16 -0.87 3.09
N THR A 180 -0.67 -1.49 2.03
CA THR A 180 0.59 -1.06 1.39
C THR A 180 0.48 0.37 0.88
N GLU A 181 -0.59 0.68 0.15
CA GLU A 181 -0.76 1.99 -0.47
C GLU A 181 -1.12 3.08 0.55
N SER A 182 -1.91 2.78 1.58
CA SER A 182 -2.19 3.74 2.66
C SER A 182 -0.93 4.15 3.41
N HIS A 183 -0.04 3.21 3.74
CA HIS A 183 1.21 3.53 4.42
C HIS A 183 2.18 4.29 3.50
N GLN A 184 2.22 3.99 2.22
CA GLN A 184 3.05 4.71 1.27
C GLN A 184 2.55 6.15 1.08
N ALA A 185 1.26 6.36 0.85
CA ALA A 185 0.66 7.69 0.72
C ALA A 185 0.93 8.56 1.94
N LEU A 186 0.69 7.99 3.14
CA LEU A 186 0.96 8.64 4.41
C LEU A 186 2.44 9.05 4.56
N SER A 187 3.37 8.15 4.29
CA SER A 187 4.80 8.42 4.43
C SER A 187 5.28 9.47 3.43
N THR A 188 4.75 9.45 2.21
CA THR A 188 5.03 10.45 1.18
C THR A 188 4.52 11.84 1.58
N GLY A 189 3.31 11.93 2.10
CA GLY A 189 2.77 13.19 2.61
C GLY A 189 3.59 13.75 3.78
N ALA A 190 3.97 12.89 4.73
CA ALA A 190 4.79 13.30 5.86
C ALA A 190 6.15 13.86 5.44
N ILE A 191 6.91 13.17 4.58
CA ILE A 191 8.23 13.65 4.11
C ILE A 191 8.10 14.90 3.26
N GLY A 192 7.04 15.03 2.46
CA GLY A 192 6.76 16.23 1.67
C GLY A 192 6.66 17.47 2.57
N ALA A 193 5.82 17.42 3.59
CA ALA A 193 5.64 18.51 4.55
C ALA A 193 6.93 18.83 5.33
N VAL A 194 7.65 17.79 5.77
CA VAL A 194 8.90 17.97 6.53
C VAL A 194 9.97 18.67 5.69
N ARG A 195 10.10 18.34 4.40
CA ARG A 195 11.06 18.97 3.50
C ARG A 195 10.73 20.46 3.23
N LEU A 196 9.45 20.81 3.20
CA LEU A 196 9.00 22.17 3.01
C LEU A 196 9.08 23.04 4.27
N ALA A 197 9.19 22.43 5.45
CA ALA A 197 9.27 23.18 6.72
C ALA A 197 10.52 24.07 6.85
N GLY A 198 11.55 23.85 6.03
CA GLY A 198 12.75 24.71 5.97
C GLY A 198 13.61 24.71 7.22
N VAL A 199 13.39 23.79 8.16
CA VAL A 199 14.16 23.65 9.40
C VAL A 199 15.02 22.39 9.37
N PRO A 200 16.15 22.34 10.08
CA PRO A 200 16.92 21.12 10.22
C PRO A 200 16.11 20.04 10.91
N VAL A 201 15.93 18.90 10.26
CA VAL A 201 15.15 17.77 10.77
C VAL A 201 15.97 16.50 10.73
N LEU A 202 15.95 15.77 11.84
CA LEU A 202 16.44 14.41 11.95
C LEU A 202 15.28 13.43 11.77
N LYS A 203 15.58 12.24 11.29
CA LYS A 203 14.60 11.17 11.14
C LYS A 203 15.04 9.87 11.81
N GLN A 204 14.05 9.09 12.20
CA GLN A 204 14.21 7.81 12.85
C GLN A 204 13.25 6.80 12.21
N TRP A 205 13.73 5.58 11.98
CA TRP A 205 12.88 4.47 11.60
C TRP A 205 12.24 3.85 12.84
N ILE A 206 10.96 3.57 12.81
CA ILE A 206 10.27 2.80 13.84
C ILE A 206 9.71 1.53 13.21
N ALA A 207 10.22 0.39 13.63
CA ALA A 207 9.68 -0.91 13.26
C ALA A 207 8.40 -1.17 14.05
N ALA A 208 7.30 -1.47 13.33
CA ALA A 208 6.05 -1.77 14.00
C ALA A 208 6.14 -3.10 14.75
N GLU A 209 5.96 -3.08 16.05
CA GLU A 209 5.74 -4.29 16.84
C GLU A 209 4.34 -4.83 16.54
N TYR A 210 4.28 -6.07 16.10
CA TYR A 210 3.01 -6.76 15.84
C TYR A 210 2.61 -7.59 17.06
N PRO A 211 1.30 -7.68 17.38
CA PRO A 211 0.81 -8.74 18.25
C PRO A 211 1.26 -10.08 17.68
N ALA A 212 1.61 -11.03 18.54
CA ALA A 212 2.23 -12.32 18.17
C ALA A 212 1.52 -13.09 17.03
N LYS A 213 0.24 -12.81 16.78
CA LYS A 213 -0.59 -13.44 15.73
C LYS A 213 -0.49 -12.79 14.34
N SER A 214 0.11 -11.62 14.19
CA SER A 214 0.10 -10.86 12.91
C SER A 214 1.45 -10.78 12.18
N GLY A 215 2.43 -11.54 12.63
CA GLY A 215 3.78 -11.58 12.06
C GLY A 215 4.73 -10.55 12.68
N LYS A 216 6.02 -10.89 12.72
CA LYS A 216 7.08 -9.99 13.20
C LYS A 216 7.51 -9.05 12.08
N PRO A 217 7.98 -7.83 12.37
CA PRO A 217 8.62 -6.99 11.36
C PRO A 217 9.86 -7.71 10.80
N ARG A 218 10.21 -7.38 9.56
CA ARG A 218 11.40 -7.93 8.91
C ARG A 218 12.63 -7.65 9.75
N LEU A 219 13.58 -8.58 9.81
CA LEU A 219 14.78 -8.43 10.63
C LEU A 219 15.54 -7.15 10.29
N TRP A 220 15.72 -6.86 9.00
CA TRP A 220 16.42 -5.65 8.55
C TRP A 220 15.67 -4.35 8.84
N HIS A 221 14.34 -4.36 8.98
CA HIS A 221 13.58 -3.21 9.47
C HIS A 221 13.77 -3.00 10.99
N ARG A 222 13.90 -4.08 11.74
CA ARG A 222 14.24 -4.01 13.18
C ARG A 222 15.68 -3.52 13.40
N ASP A 223 16.58 -3.89 12.51
CA ASP A 223 17.96 -3.43 12.57
C ASP A 223 18.06 -1.93 12.26
N LEU A 224 17.27 -1.42 11.31
CA LEU A 224 17.15 0.03 11.07
C LEU A 224 16.58 0.78 12.28
N ASP A 225 15.56 0.23 12.94
CA ASP A 225 15.03 0.81 14.19
C ASP A 225 16.14 0.90 15.24
N ARG A 226 16.91 -0.18 15.47
CA ARG A 226 18.03 -0.16 16.41
C ARG A 226 19.10 0.86 16.02
N GLN A 227 19.42 0.97 14.74
CA GLN A 227 20.45 1.88 14.23
C GLN A 227 20.06 3.35 14.36
N THR A 228 18.79 3.67 14.27
CA THR A 228 18.29 5.06 14.22
C THR A 228 17.54 5.50 15.46
N ASN A 229 17.27 4.60 16.41
CA ASN A 229 16.53 4.89 17.63
C ASN A 229 17.49 5.10 18.81
N PRO A 230 17.57 6.33 19.38
CA PRO A 230 18.43 6.64 20.52
C PRO A 230 18.14 5.77 21.76
N ASP A 231 16.88 5.36 21.98
CA ASP A 231 16.51 4.48 23.10
C ASP A 231 17.20 3.10 23.00
N ASN A 232 17.61 2.72 21.78
CA ASN A 232 18.37 1.50 21.48
C ASN A 232 19.86 1.78 21.20
N LYS A 233 20.40 2.92 21.64
CA LYS A 233 21.76 3.41 21.36
C LYS A 233 22.04 3.71 19.88
N GLY A 234 21.02 3.84 19.06
CA GLY A 234 21.13 4.26 17.67
C GLY A 234 21.26 5.78 17.53
N VAL A 235 21.51 6.24 16.31
CA VAL A 235 21.67 7.67 16.01
C VAL A 235 20.69 8.07 14.91
N ARG A 236 19.85 9.06 15.21
CA ARG A 236 18.98 9.68 14.20
C ARG A 236 19.81 10.25 13.07
N ILE A 237 19.32 10.15 11.85
CA ILE A 237 20.00 10.64 10.65
C ILE A 237 19.30 11.89 10.09
N PRO A 238 20.03 12.77 9.39
CA PRO A 238 19.42 13.91 8.70
C PRO A 238 18.33 13.48 7.74
N VAL A 239 17.29 14.30 7.59
CA VAL A 239 16.12 14.00 6.74
C VAL A 239 16.49 13.75 5.27
N ASN A 240 17.53 14.37 4.77
CA ASN A 240 18.03 14.23 3.40
C ASN A 240 18.95 13.00 3.19
N GLN A 241 19.43 12.37 4.25
CA GLN A 241 20.23 11.16 4.17
C GLN A 241 19.33 9.92 4.03
N PRO A 242 19.57 8.99 3.08
CA PRO A 242 18.76 7.78 2.97
C PRO A 242 19.00 6.82 4.14
N PHE A 243 18.00 6.02 4.47
CA PHE A 243 18.19 4.79 5.23
C PHE A 243 18.81 3.74 4.32
N LEU A 244 19.81 3.03 4.83
CA LEU A 244 20.47 1.94 4.13
C LEU A 244 19.87 0.61 4.60
N VAL A 245 18.98 0.04 3.79
CA VAL A 245 18.24 -1.18 4.11
C VAL A 245 18.95 -2.39 3.51
N ASN A 246 19.60 -3.20 4.32
CA ASN A 246 20.30 -4.39 3.85
C ASN A 246 19.33 -5.59 3.78
N THR A 247 18.87 -5.93 2.59
CA THR A 247 17.94 -7.04 2.35
C THR A 247 18.68 -8.31 1.92
N PRO A 248 18.24 -9.51 2.34
CA PRO A 248 18.94 -10.76 2.01
C PRO A 248 19.08 -11.01 0.51
N ASP A 249 18.04 -10.72 -0.27
CA ASP A 249 17.97 -11.09 -1.69
C ASP A 249 18.40 -9.98 -2.65
N TYR A 250 18.37 -8.71 -2.22
CA TYR A 250 18.61 -7.54 -3.07
C TYR A 250 19.78 -6.70 -2.59
N GLY A 251 20.46 -7.12 -1.50
CA GLY A 251 21.56 -6.34 -0.92
C GLY A 251 21.11 -5.01 -0.33
N LEU A 252 21.95 -3.99 -0.48
CA LEU A 252 21.72 -2.67 0.10
C LEU A 252 20.78 -1.84 -0.77
N ILE A 253 19.67 -1.39 -0.19
CA ILE A 253 18.67 -0.54 -0.84
C ILE A 253 18.60 0.79 -0.09
N GLU A 254 18.67 1.90 -0.82
CA GLU A 254 18.47 3.24 -0.28
C GLU A 254 16.99 3.60 -0.22
N MET A 255 16.51 4.01 0.96
CA MET A 255 15.13 4.46 1.17
C MET A 255 15.12 5.79 1.88
N GLN A 256 14.41 6.78 1.36
CA GLN A 256 14.30 8.09 2.01
C GLN A 256 13.40 8.04 3.24
N TYR A 257 12.43 7.14 3.27
CA TYR A 257 11.46 6.95 4.37
C TYR A 257 10.89 5.53 4.33
N ALA A 258 10.23 5.11 5.38
CA ALA A 258 9.50 3.86 5.40
C ALA A 258 8.40 3.89 4.31
N HIS A 259 8.30 2.84 3.51
CA HIS A 259 7.43 2.75 2.33
C HIS A 259 7.84 3.64 1.14
N ASP A 260 9.09 4.08 1.06
CA ASP A 260 9.61 4.69 -0.15
C ASP A 260 9.42 3.75 -1.35
N ALA A 261 8.97 4.31 -2.49
CA ALA A 261 8.80 3.52 -3.73
C ALA A 261 10.10 2.83 -4.17
N ALA A 262 11.26 3.44 -3.91
CA ALA A 262 12.58 2.86 -4.17
C ALA A 262 12.85 1.56 -3.36
N GLY A 263 12.11 1.34 -2.26
CA GLY A 263 12.28 0.19 -1.37
C GLY A 263 11.83 -1.15 -1.93
N LEU A 264 11.28 -1.18 -3.13
CA LEU A 264 10.73 -2.37 -3.78
C LEU A 264 9.62 -3.06 -2.95
N ALA A 265 8.98 -4.08 -3.52
CA ALA A 265 7.93 -4.86 -2.86
C ALA A 265 8.44 -5.56 -1.60
N VAL A 266 9.69 -6.01 -1.59
CA VAL A 266 10.32 -6.71 -0.46
C VAL A 266 10.34 -5.88 0.83
N ASN A 267 10.43 -4.56 0.74
CA ASN A 267 10.39 -3.66 1.89
C ASN A 267 8.98 -3.10 2.16
N ASN A 268 8.18 -2.90 1.12
CA ASN A 268 6.96 -2.11 1.21
C ASN A 268 5.69 -2.95 1.42
N CYS A 269 5.57 -4.13 0.76
CA CYS A 269 4.35 -4.93 0.86
C CYS A 269 4.06 -5.37 2.29
N ASN A 270 2.84 -5.06 2.76
CA ASN A 270 2.34 -5.42 4.09
C ASN A 270 3.21 -4.88 5.26
N CYS A 271 4.09 -3.93 5.02
CA CYS A 271 4.87 -3.28 6.06
C CYS A 271 3.97 -2.31 6.86
N ARG A 272 4.30 -2.08 8.14
CA ARG A 272 3.64 -1.10 9.02
C ARG A 272 4.65 -0.22 9.76
N CYS A 273 5.91 -0.29 9.36
CA CYS A 273 6.94 0.59 9.89
C CYS A 273 6.62 2.04 9.53
N CYS A 274 7.17 2.96 10.28
CA CYS A 274 7.00 4.39 10.05
C CYS A 274 8.33 5.11 10.12
N THR A 275 8.43 6.26 9.47
CA THR A 275 9.46 7.25 9.72
C THR A 275 8.88 8.35 10.57
N VAL A 276 9.58 8.72 11.64
CA VAL A 276 9.24 9.86 12.49
C VAL A 276 10.30 10.94 12.35
N TYR A 277 9.93 12.18 12.59
CA TYR A 277 10.72 13.36 12.27
C TYR A 277 10.87 14.25 13.51
N ILE A 278 12.09 14.71 13.76
CA ILE A 278 12.47 15.46 14.95
C ILE A 278 13.24 16.71 14.48
N ALA A 279 12.76 17.92 14.82
CA ALA A 279 13.47 19.18 14.63
C ALA A 279 14.31 19.55 15.83
#